data_41c13e59780d99dbb95c20190be9fc61
#
_entry.id   41c13e59780d99dbb95c20190be9fc61
#
_cell.length_a   1.000
_cell.length_b   1.000
_cell.length_c   1.000
_cell.angle_alpha   90.00
_cell.angle_beta   90.00
_cell.angle_gamma   90.00
#
_symmetry.space_group_name_H-M   'P 1'
#
loop_
_entity.id
_entity.type
_entity.pdbx_description
1 polymer ?
#
loop_
_entity_poly.entity_id
_entity_poly.type
_entity_poly.pdbx_seq_one_letter_code
_entity_poly.pdbx_strand_id
1 'polypeptide(L)'
;FFFFSSAGGINALNIAGLEASCFELESFWSKENLAKTMSKSFWDNASFLQTKPKYDGKGKRELLLEYFKDQSLGEAKKPVAVLAYDVENRKPRLLSSYSSPGIKMVSAASATSAAPIYYSTQEIDDGTWLIDGGIVANNPSLLGYSEAKKIFPGCDIKVFSIGAGINRRKINGYNSSKWGALNWFRHDILGIMLESSMFDEIAGDLMGENYLRVNSPTGLVNRRMDDTSDVNLERIHLMGMEWWSEFGQETAEFLNV
;
A
#
# COMPACT_ATOMS: atom_id res chain seq x y z
N PHE A 1 5.90 16.05 -2.56
CA PHE A 1 4.54 15.49 -2.52
C PHE A 1 4.60 13.98 -2.48
N PHE A 2 3.85 13.38 -1.57
CA PHE A 2 3.77 11.94 -1.38
C PHE A 2 2.36 11.45 -1.71
N PHE A 3 2.24 10.47 -2.61
CA PHE A 3 0.97 9.90 -3.04
C PHE A 3 1.07 8.37 -3.10
N PHE A 4 0.31 7.68 -2.28
CA PHE A 4 0.43 6.23 -2.12
C PHE A 4 -0.91 5.55 -1.85
N SER A 5 -0.92 4.21 -1.90
CA SER A 5 -2.07 3.37 -1.52
C SER A 5 -1.63 2.22 -0.62
N SER A 6 -2.57 1.63 0.10
CA SER A 6 -2.36 0.44 0.94
C SER A 6 -1.24 0.62 1.98
N ALA A 7 -0.39 -0.37 2.19
CA ALA A 7 0.75 -0.28 3.10
C ALA A 7 1.72 0.86 2.73
N GLY A 8 1.87 1.17 1.43
CA GLY A 8 2.60 2.34 0.96
C GLY A 8 2.03 3.65 1.50
N GLY A 9 0.70 3.73 1.68
CA GLY A 9 0.04 4.89 2.29
C GLY A 9 0.45 5.10 3.74
N ILE A 10 0.66 4.03 4.51
CA ILE A 10 1.20 4.13 5.87
C ILE A 10 2.62 4.72 5.83
N ASN A 11 3.48 4.25 4.92
CA ASN A 11 4.83 4.78 4.77
C ASN A 11 4.81 6.27 4.38
N ALA A 12 3.94 6.66 3.45
CA ALA A 12 3.80 8.06 3.04
C ALA A 12 3.41 8.96 4.22
N LEU A 13 2.47 8.52 5.05
CA LEU A 13 2.06 9.26 6.24
C LEU A 13 3.18 9.35 7.29
N ASN A 14 3.97 8.31 7.49
CA ASN A 14 5.15 8.36 8.36
C ASN A 14 6.20 9.34 7.81
N ILE A 15 6.57 9.23 6.54
CA ILE A 15 7.62 10.07 5.94
C ILE A 15 7.17 11.53 5.80
N ALA A 16 6.01 11.77 5.20
CA ALA A 16 5.53 13.11 4.90
C ALA A 16 4.80 13.77 6.08
N GLY A 17 4.11 12.97 6.89
CA GLY A 17 3.37 13.43 8.05
C GLY A 17 4.27 13.70 9.24
N LEU A 18 5.16 12.77 9.57
CA LEU A 18 5.97 12.78 10.79
C LEU A 18 7.46 13.10 10.53
N GLU A 19 7.91 13.12 9.28
CA GLU A 19 9.33 13.15 8.89
C GLU A 19 10.12 11.97 9.47
N ALA A 20 9.47 10.80 9.54
CA ALA A 20 10.08 9.61 10.09
C ALA A 20 11.37 9.24 9.33
N SER A 21 12.39 8.92 10.09
CA SER A 21 13.67 8.40 9.58
C SER A 21 13.51 6.97 9.04
N CYS A 22 14.49 6.50 8.26
CA CYS A 22 14.52 5.11 7.81
C CYS A 22 14.51 4.12 8.99
N PHE A 23 15.19 4.43 10.08
CA PHE A 23 15.21 3.60 11.28
C PHE A 23 13.81 3.49 11.94
N GLU A 24 13.06 4.58 12.02
CA GLU A 24 11.69 4.58 12.55
C GLU A 24 10.74 3.80 11.64
N LEU A 25 10.90 3.88 10.32
CA LEU A 25 10.15 3.05 9.38
C LEU A 25 10.47 1.56 9.51
N GLU A 26 11.74 1.20 9.65
CA GLU A 26 12.16 -0.18 9.91
C GLU A 26 11.57 -0.70 11.22
N SER A 27 11.62 0.10 12.28
CA SER A 27 11.00 -0.21 13.57
C SER A 27 9.49 -0.39 13.46
N PHE A 28 8.81 0.45 12.68
CA PHE A 28 7.37 0.31 12.42
C PHE A 28 7.04 -1.05 11.79
N TRP A 29 7.84 -1.52 10.85
CA TRP A 29 7.65 -2.80 10.15
C TRP A 29 8.37 -3.98 10.83
N SER A 30 8.78 -3.83 12.09
CA SER A 30 9.39 -4.93 12.85
C SER A 30 8.46 -6.14 12.95
N LYS A 31 9.04 -7.32 13.11
CA LYS A 31 8.29 -8.58 13.29
C LYS A 31 7.28 -8.49 14.44
N GLU A 32 7.65 -7.84 15.53
CA GLU A 32 6.77 -7.64 16.70
C GLU A 32 5.54 -6.81 16.31
N ASN A 33 5.74 -5.69 15.63
CA ASN A 33 4.66 -4.82 15.20
C ASN A 33 3.79 -5.50 14.13
N LEU A 34 4.38 -6.22 13.19
CA LEU A 34 3.64 -7.02 12.22
C LEU A 34 2.76 -8.08 12.90
N ALA A 35 3.27 -8.74 13.95
CA ALA A 35 2.48 -9.70 14.72
C ALA A 35 1.29 -9.04 15.42
N LYS A 36 1.45 -7.81 15.95
CA LYS A 36 0.34 -7.02 16.50
C LYS A 36 -0.71 -6.69 15.42
N THR A 37 -0.27 -6.23 14.23
CA THR A 37 -1.20 -5.85 13.16
C THR A 37 -1.99 -7.02 12.60
N MET A 38 -1.44 -8.22 12.62
CA MET A 38 -2.04 -9.46 12.12
C MET A 38 -2.61 -10.34 13.23
N SER A 39 -3.07 -9.73 14.33
CA SER A 39 -3.70 -10.44 15.43
C SER A 39 -5.04 -11.03 15.02
N LYS A 40 -5.28 -12.31 15.40
CA LYS A 40 -6.55 -13.00 15.17
C LYS A 40 -7.39 -12.96 16.44
N SER A 41 -8.69 -12.80 16.29
CA SER A 41 -9.60 -13.05 17.40
C SER A 41 -9.57 -14.53 17.77
N PHE A 42 -9.63 -14.84 19.07
CA PHE A 42 -9.63 -16.21 19.59
C PHE A 42 -10.74 -17.08 18.97
N TRP A 43 -11.86 -16.48 18.59
CA TRP A 43 -13.04 -17.16 18.03
C TRP A 43 -12.99 -17.42 16.53
N ASP A 44 -12.05 -16.84 15.79
CA ASP A 44 -12.01 -16.89 14.32
C ASP A 44 -11.33 -18.17 13.76
N ASN A 45 -10.71 -18.96 14.61
CA ASN A 45 -10.04 -20.19 14.21
C ASN A 45 -10.99 -21.36 13.87
N ALA A 46 -12.30 -21.24 14.09
CA ALA A 46 -13.27 -22.34 13.99
C ALA A 46 -14.09 -22.36 12.68
N SER A 47 -13.95 -21.36 11.79
CA SER A 47 -14.77 -21.29 10.57
C SER A 47 -14.03 -21.89 9.37
N PHE A 48 -14.49 -23.03 8.86
CA PHE A 48 -14.05 -23.64 7.60
C PHE A 48 -14.29 -22.72 6.38
N LEU A 49 -15.31 -21.87 6.47
CA LEU A 49 -15.60 -20.82 5.50
C LEU A 49 -15.28 -19.47 6.17
N GLN A 50 -14.31 -18.74 5.66
CA GLN A 50 -13.99 -17.41 6.17
C GLN A 50 -15.15 -16.44 5.88
N THR A 51 -16.08 -16.31 6.84
CA THR A 51 -17.24 -15.40 6.77
C THR A 51 -16.97 -14.04 7.39
N LYS A 52 -15.82 -13.86 8.04
CA LYS A 52 -15.37 -12.63 8.70
C LYS A 52 -13.98 -12.25 8.20
N PRO A 53 -13.55 -10.99 8.40
CA PRO A 53 -12.18 -10.59 8.13
C PRO A 53 -11.18 -11.47 8.87
N LYS A 54 -10.01 -11.72 8.26
CA LYS A 54 -8.97 -12.59 8.82
C LYS A 54 -8.37 -12.06 10.12
N TYR A 55 -8.32 -10.72 10.27
CA TYR A 55 -7.77 -10.01 11.42
C TYR A 55 -8.80 -9.04 11.98
N ASP A 56 -8.79 -8.86 13.30
CA ASP A 56 -9.74 -7.97 13.99
C ASP A 56 -9.38 -6.48 13.85
N GLY A 57 -8.17 -6.19 13.40
CA GLY A 57 -7.67 -4.83 13.16
C GLY A 57 -7.35 -4.02 14.42
N LYS A 58 -7.58 -4.54 15.63
CA LYS A 58 -7.32 -3.82 16.88
C LYS A 58 -5.86 -3.50 17.05
N GLY A 59 -4.98 -4.51 16.95
CA GLY A 59 -3.54 -4.31 17.08
C GLY A 59 -2.97 -3.39 16.01
N LYS A 60 -3.52 -3.42 14.77
CA LYS A 60 -3.17 -2.44 13.73
C LYS A 60 -3.54 -1.03 14.17
N ARG A 61 -4.77 -0.82 14.66
CA ARG A 61 -5.21 0.49 15.12
C ARG A 61 -4.39 1.00 16.31
N GLU A 62 -4.07 0.16 17.27
CA GLU A 62 -3.24 0.50 18.42
C GLU A 62 -1.84 0.95 17.96
N LEU A 63 -1.21 0.20 17.06
CA LEU A 63 0.09 0.57 16.49
C LEU A 63 0.02 1.92 15.76
N LEU A 64 -0.99 2.13 14.93
CA LEU A 64 -1.17 3.40 14.23
C LEU A 64 -1.39 4.58 15.19
N LEU A 65 -2.13 4.37 16.30
CA LEU A 65 -2.30 5.37 17.35
C LEU A 65 -1.00 5.68 18.10
N GLU A 66 -0.15 4.67 18.33
CA GLU A 66 1.16 4.86 18.96
C GLU A 66 2.04 5.81 18.13
N TYR A 67 2.05 5.65 16.79
CA TYR A 67 2.89 6.45 15.89
C TYR A 67 2.26 7.79 15.52
N PHE A 68 1.03 7.80 15.05
CA PHE A 68 0.38 9.03 14.56
C PHE A 68 -0.32 9.84 15.64
N LYS A 69 -0.55 9.27 16.81
CA LYS A 69 -1.26 9.92 17.93
C LYS A 69 -2.59 10.51 17.48
N ASP A 70 -2.83 11.77 17.79
CA ASP A 70 -4.06 12.51 17.44
C ASP A 70 -3.87 13.45 16.22
N GLN A 71 -2.75 13.32 15.49
CA GLN A 71 -2.43 14.21 14.38
C GLN A 71 -3.42 14.04 13.21
N SER A 72 -3.81 15.18 12.66
CA SER A 72 -4.64 15.27 11.44
C SER A 72 -3.77 15.34 10.18
N LEU A 73 -4.36 15.04 9.03
CA LEU A 73 -3.69 15.17 7.73
C LEU A 73 -3.19 16.60 7.48
N GLY A 74 -3.92 17.61 7.93
CA GLY A 74 -3.52 19.02 7.80
C GLY A 74 -2.26 19.41 8.56
N GLU A 75 -1.86 18.60 9.56
CA GLU A 75 -0.62 18.81 10.34
C GLU A 75 0.59 18.14 9.69
N ALA A 76 0.42 17.47 8.56
CA ALA A 76 1.52 16.83 7.84
C ALA A 76 2.61 17.84 7.45
N LYS A 77 3.87 17.48 7.66
CA LYS A 77 5.04 18.33 7.40
C LYS A 77 5.26 18.60 5.90
N LYS A 78 4.81 17.66 5.07
CA LYS A 78 4.87 17.75 3.59
C LYS A 78 3.53 17.37 2.99
N PRO A 79 3.15 17.93 1.83
CA PRO A 79 1.92 17.52 1.16
C PRO A 79 1.87 16.00 0.95
N VAL A 80 0.81 15.39 1.45
CA VAL A 80 0.60 13.93 1.38
C VAL A 80 -0.84 13.61 1.01
N ALA A 81 -1.02 12.55 0.25
CA ALA A 81 -2.30 12.00 -0.08
C ALA A 81 -2.24 10.47 -0.09
N VAL A 82 -3.28 9.83 0.42
CA VAL A 82 -3.47 8.39 0.39
C VAL A 82 -4.81 8.04 -0.24
N LEU A 83 -4.81 6.95 -0.99
CA LEU A 83 -5.97 6.49 -1.71
C LEU A 83 -6.75 5.47 -0.88
N ALA A 84 -8.08 5.53 -0.94
CA ALA A 84 -9.00 4.56 -0.38
C ALA A 84 -10.20 4.39 -1.33
N TYR A 85 -11.08 3.45 -1.04
CA TYR A 85 -12.32 3.26 -1.79
C TYR A 85 -13.53 3.35 -0.87
N ASP A 86 -14.45 4.24 -1.20
CA ASP A 86 -15.72 4.45 -0.51
C ASP A 86 -16.72 3.37 -0.95
N VAL A 87 -17.09 2.49 -0.01
CA VAL A 87 -17.92 1.33 -0.33
C VAL A 87 -19.39 1.68 -0.49
N GLU A 88 -19.88 2.71 0.21
CA GLU A 88 -21.27 3.14 0.16
C GLU A 88 -21.56 3.94 -1.13
N ASN A 89 -20.68 4.87 -1.47
CA ASN A 89 -20.80 5.67 -2.69
C ASN A 89 -20.16 5.03 -3.92
N ARG A 90 -19.49 3.89 -3.76
CA ARG A 90 -18.85 3.11 -4.83
C ARG A 90 -17.89 3.94 -5.70
N LYS A 91 -17.02 4.71 -5.06
CA LYS A 91 -16.07 5.60 -5.73
C LYS A 91 -14.72 5.67 -5.04
N PRO A 92 -13.65 6.02 -5.76
CA PRO A 92 -12.38 6.36 -5.15
C PRO A 92 -12.52 7.51 -4.14
N ARG A 93 -11.78 7.42 -3.05
CA ARG A 93 -11.67 8.47 -2.04
C ARG A 93 -10.21 8.84 -1.85
N LEU A 94 -9.89 10.09 -2.13
CA LEU A 94 -8.58 10.66 -1.84
C LEU A 94 -8.64 11.33 -0.45
N LEU A 95 -7.74 10.91 0.45
CA LEU A 95 -7.54 11.51 1.76
C LEU A 95 -6.21 12.26 1.74
N SER A 96 -6.23 13.57 1.88
CA SER A 96 -5.02 14.38 1.70
C SER A 96 -4.91 15.53 2.69
N SER A 97 -3.68 15.96 2.90
CA SER A 97 -3.35 17.12 3.76
C SER A 97 -3.95 18.44 3.26
N TYR A 98 -4.32 18.52 1.99
CA TYR A 98 -4.82 19.74 1.35
C TYR A 98 -6.32 19.73 1.04
N SER A 99 -6.94 18.55 0.87
CA SER A 99 -8.40 18.46 0.56
C SER A 99 -9.25 17.91 1.71
N SER A 100 -8.65 17.21 2.65
CA SER A 100 -9.31 16.63 3.83
C SER A 100 -8.47 16.82 5.11
N PRO A 101 -8.04 18.05 5.41
CA PRO A 101 -7.05 18.35 6.47
C PRO A 101 -7.54 17.94 7.87
N GLY A 102 -8.84 17.87 8.11
CA GLY A 102 -9.42 17.50 9.41
C GLY A 102 -9.43 15.99 9.69
N ILE A 103 -9.21 15.13 8.70
CA ILE A 103 -9.16 13.68 8.90
C ILE A 103 -7.87 13.30 9.65
N LYS A 104 -7.99 12.43 10.64
CA LYS A 104 -6.83 11.95 11.40
C LYS A 104 -5.94 11.04 10.57
N MET A 105 -4.62 11.14 10.76
CA MET A 105 -3.66 10.26 10.08
C MET A 105 -3.90 8.78 10.40
N VAL A 106 -4.32 8.46 11.64
CA VAL A 106 -4.71 7.10 12.04
C VAL A 106 -5.86 6.59 11.19
N SER A 107 -6.90 7.41 10.96
CA SER A 107 -8.06 7.04 10.15
C SER A 107 -7.68 6.85 8.68
N ALA A 108 -6.89 7.76 8.13
CA ALA A 108 -6.39 7.67 6.77
C ALA A 108 -5.50 6.42 6.55
N ALA A 109 -4.58 6.14 7.49
CA ALA A 109 -3.71 4.96 7.46
C ALA A 109 -4.52 3.66 7.59
N SER A 110 -5.49 3.62 8.51
CA SER A 110 -6.39 2.47 8.70
C SER A 110 -7.20 2.17 7.44
N ALA A 111 -7.78 3.21 6.83
CA ALA A 111 -8.61 3.10 5.64
C ALA A 111 -7.82 2.66 4.41
N THR A 112 -6.71 3.35 4.09
CA THR A 112 -5.90 3.04 2.89
C THR A 112 -5.33 1.62 2.90
N SER A 113 -5.14 1.03 4.09
CA SER A 113 -4.59 -0.32 4.31
C SER A 113 -5.62 -1.36 4.77
N ALA A 114 -6.91 -1.08 4.61
CA ALA A 114 -8.00 -2.01 4.95
C ALA A 114 -8.26 -3.01 3.82
N ALA A 115 -7.27 -3.85 3.52
CA ALA A 115 -7.38 -4.85 2.45
C ALA A 115 -8.56 -5.81 2.72
N PRO A 116 -9.54 -5.91 1.77
CA PRO A 116 -10.65 -6.85 1.90
C PRO A 116 -10.17 -8.27 2.15
N ILE A 117 -10.98 -9.08 2.84
CA ILE A 117 -10.64 -10.42 3.33
C ILE A 117 -9.73 -10.39 4.56
N TYR A 118 -8.74 -9.49 4.60
CA TYR A 118 -7.79 -9.38 5.71
C TYR A 118 -8.33 -8.52 6.84
N TYR A 119 -8.90 -7.36 6.53
CA TYR A 119 -9.42 -6.41 7.52
C TYR A 119 -10.86 -6.01 7.22
N SER A 120 -11.57 -5.56 8.25
CA SER A 120 -12.90 -4.96 8.11
C SER A 120 -12.81 -3.59 7.44
N THR A 121 -13.93 -3.19 6.81
CA THR A 121 -14.17 -1.82 6.36
C THR A 121 -13.96 -0.84 7.53
N GLN A 122 -13.37 0.31 7.26
CA GLN A 122 -13.04 1.32 8.26
C GLN A 122 -13.98 2.52 8.12
N GLU A 123 -14.65 2.87 9.20
CA GLU A 123 -15.31 4.16 9.32
C GLU A 123 -14.26 5.21 9.71
N ILE A 124 -14.25 6.33 9.02
CA ILE A 124 -13.35 7.45 9.31
C ILE A 124 -14.09 8.63 9.95
N ASP A 125 -13.37 9.68 10.32
CA ASP A 125 -13.83 10.80 11.14
C ASP A 125 -15.02 11.58 10.56
N ASP A 126 -15.27 11.49 9.27
CA ASP A 126 -16.42 12.11 8.58
C ASP A 126 -17.62 11.15 8.36
N GLY A 127 -17.56 9.96 8.94
CA GLY A 127 -18.60 8.94 8.83
C GLY A 127 -18.56 8.11 7.54
N THR A 128 -17.55 8.28 6.67
CA THR A 128 -17.39 7.52 5.43
C THR A 128 -16.82 6.13 5.70
N TRP A 129 -17.36 5.09 5.06
CA TRP A 129 -16.88 3.72 5.16
C TRP A 129 -15.93 3.35 4.02
N LEU A 130 -14.69 3.07 4.35
CA LEU A 130 -13.61 2.91 3.38
C LEU A 130 -12.94 1.54 3.47
N ILE A 131 -12.40 1.10 2.31
CA ILE A 131 -11.50 -0.04 2.17
C ILE A 131 -10.22 0.38 1.44
N ASP A 132 -9.27 -0.54 1.35
CA ASP A 132 -7.93 -0.35 0.78
C ASP A 132 -7.94 0.31 -0.60
N GLY A 133 -7.08 1.30 -0.77
CA GLY A 133 -6.91 2.05 -2.01
C GLY A 133 -6.24 1.29 -3.14
N GLY A 134 -5.57 0.18 -2.85
CA GLY A 134 -4.99 -0.69 -3.89
C GLY A 134 -6.03 -1.23 -4.86
N ILE A 135 -7.30 -1.35 -4.44
CA ILE A 135 -8.41 -1.73 -5.33
C ILE A 135 -8.66 -0.66 -6.42
N VAL A 136 -8.38 0.61 -6.11
CA VAL A 136 -8.51 1.70 -7.08
C VAL A 136 -7.29 1.75 -7.98
N ALA A 137 -6.11 1.80 -7.37
CA ALA A 137 -4.84 1.83 -8.07
C ALA A 137 -3.72 1.27 -7.18
N ASN A 138 -3.25 0.07 -7.49
CA ASN A 138 -2.12 -0.54 -6.80
C ASN A 138 -0.79 0.14 -7.19
N ASN A 139 -0.68 0.61 -8.42
CA ASN A 139 0.32 1.60 -8.83
C ASN A 139 -0.38 2.97 -9.00
N PRO A 140 -0.33 3.87 -8.00
CA PRO A 140 -1.04 5.13 -8.05
C PRO A 140 -0.27 6.26 -8.76
N SER A 141 0.82 5.97 -9.48
CA SER A 141 1.71 6.97 -10.10
C SER A 141 1.00 7.97 -11.00
N LEU A 142 0.08 7.50 -11.85
CA LEU A 142 -0.70 8.37 -12.75
C LEU A 142 -1.65 9.30 -11.97
N LEU A 143 -2.28 8.79 -10.92
CA LEU A 143 -3.13 9.61 -10.05
C LEU A 143 -2.30 10.64 -9.29
N GLY A 144 -1.16 10.21 -8.73
CA GLY A 144 -0.22 11.10 -8.05
C GLY A 144 0.33 12.19 -8.97
N TYR A 145 0.68 11.86 -10.20
CA TYR A 145 1.09 12.83 -11.21
C TYR A 145 -0.03 13.84 -11.51
N SER A 146 -1.25 13.35 -11.73
CA SER A 146 -2.41 14.22 -11.97
C SER A 146 -2.67 15.17 -10.80
N GLU A 147 -2.60 14.67 -9.56
CA GLU A 147 -2.75 15.50 -8.35
C GLU A 147 -1.60 16.51 -8.20
N ALA A 148 -0.35 16.10 -8.45
CA ALA A 148 0.80 16.98 -8.40
C ALA A 148 0.65 18.15 -9.39
N LYS A 149 0.17 17.92 -10.61
CA LYS A 149 -0.09 18.99 -11.59
C LYS A 149 -1.14 20.00 -11.12
N LYS A 150 -2.12 19.57 -10.31
CA LYS A 150 -3.13 20.47 -9.73
C LYS A 150 -2.55 21.30 -8.59
N ILE A 151 -1.72 20.70 -7.74
CA ILE A 151 -1.16 21.34 -6.54
C ILE A 151 0.01 22.27 -6.90
N PHE A 152 0.79 21.90 -7.92
CA PHE A 152 1.97 22.63 -8.38
C PHE A 152 1.83 23.05 -9.85
N PRO A 153 0.89 23.95 -10.18
CA PRO A 153 0.66 24.37 -11.57
C PRO A 153 1.91 25.06 -12.13
N GLY A 154 2.29 24.65 -13.35
CA GLY A 154 3.46 25.21 -14.02
C GLY A 154 4.81 24.61 -13.62
N CYS A 155 4.85 23.75 -12.59
CA CYS A 155 6.09 23.04 -12.24
C CYS A 155 6.34 21.86 -13.18
N ASP A 156 7.62 21.57 -13.39
CA ASP A 156 8.04 20.30 -13.96
C ASP A 156 7.97 19.21 -12.89
N ILE A 157 7.24 18.12 -13.17
CA ILE A 157 6.96 17.07 -12.18
C ILE A 157 7.75 15.82 -12.52
N LYS A 158 8.64 15.42 -11.63
CA LYS A 158 9.26 14.10 -11.63
C LYS A 158 8.51 13.15 -10.71
N VAL A 159 8.31 11.92 -11.13
CA VAL A 159 7.61 10.87 -10.35
C VAL A 159 8.57 9.73 -10.06
N PHE A 160 8.92 9.57 -8.80
CA PHE A 160 9.62 8.40 -8.29
C PHE A 160 8.61 7.41 -7.70
N SER A 161 8.55 6.21 -8.25
CA SER A 161 7.56 5.19 -7.93
C SER A 161 8.22 3.92 -7.40
N ILE A 162 7.80 3.46 -6.23
CA ILE A 162 8.32 2.24 -5.60
C ILE A 162 7.20 1.19 -5.55
N GLY A 163 7.45 0.02 -6.13
CA GLY A 163 6.53 -1.12 -6.10
C GLY A 163 6.74 -2.03 -4.91
N ALA A 164 5.84 -3.00 -4.78
CA ALA A 164 5.93 -4.07 -3.78
C ALA A 164 6.42 -5.41 -4.35
N GLY A 165 6.92 -5.38 -5.58
CA GLY A 165 7.41 -6.53 -6.32
C GLY A 165 6.42 -7.09 -7.35
N ILE A 166 6.96 -7.81 -8.31
CA ILE A 166 6.22 -8.43 -9.41
C ILE A 166 6.11 -9.93 -9.17
N ASN A 167 4.90 -10.46 -9.13
CA ASN A 167 4.67 -11.89 -9.06
C ASN A 167 4.68 -12.50 -10.46
N ARG A 168 5.79 -13.14 -10.86
CA ARG A 168 5.93 -13.80 -12.17
C ARG A 168 5.46 -15.26 -12.21
N ARG A 169 4.73 -15.74 -11.20
CA ARG A 169 4.24 -17.12 -11.17
C ARG A 169 3.16 -17.34 -12.21
N LYS A 170 3.44 -18.25 -13.15
CA LYS A 170 2.49 -18.59 -14.21
C LYS A 170 1.33 -19.43 -13.65
N ILE A 171 0.13 -19.09 -14.04
CA ILE A 171 -1.05 -19.91 -13.88
C ILE A 171 -1.16 -20.83 -15.11
N ASN A 172 -1.37 -22.13 -14.87
CA ASN A 172 -1.60 -23.06 -15.97
C ASN A 172 -2.98 -22.83 -16.59
N GLY A 173 -3.00 -22.42 -17.86
CA GLY A 173 -4.24 -22.08 -18.58
C GLY A 173 -5.23 -23.26 -18.69
N TYR A 174 -4.74 -24.48 -18.97
CA TYR A 174 -5.60 -25.65 -19.03
C TYR A 174 -6.27 -25.97 -17.69
N ASN A 175 -5.55 -25.85 -16.59
CA ASN A 175 -6.11 -26.07 -15.26
C ASN A 175 -7.09 -24.95 -14.89
N SER A 176 -6.73 -23.70 -15.14
CA SER A 176 -7.56 -22.55 -14.79
C SER A 176 -8.86 -22.45 -15.60
N SER A 177 -8.92 -23.06 -16.80
CA SER A 177 -10.15 -23.11 -17.60
C SER A 177 -11.30 -23.88 -16.92
N LYS A 178 -10.98 -24.66 -15.88
CA LYS A 178 -11.94 -25.49 -15.10
C LYS A 178 -12.22 -24.89 -13.72
N TRP A 179 -11.69 -23.70 -13.42
CA TRP A 179 -11.82 -23.11 -12.09
C TRP A 179 -13.13 -22.36 -11.91
N GLY A 180 -13.84 -22.67 -10.83
CA GLY A 180 -14.87 -21.80 -10.27
C GLY A 180 -14.29 -20.80 -9.27
N ALA A 181 -15.14 -19.98 -8.66
CA ALA A 181 -14.76 -18.88 -7.76
C ALA A 181 -13.76 -19.31 -6.67
N LEU A 182 -14.00 -20.46 -5.99
CA LEU A 182 -13.13 -20.93 -4.91
C LEU A 182 -11.70 -21.20 -5.37
N ASN A 183 -11.53 -21.79 -6.57
CA ASN A 183 -10.20 -22.06 -7.12
C ASN A 183 -9.50 -20.76 -7.53
N TRP A 184 -10.21 -19.81 -8.12
CA TRP A 184 -9.66 -18.49 -8.44
C TRP A 184 -9.17 -17.77 -7.18
N PHE A 185 -9.95 -17.79 -6.09
CA PHE A 185 -9.51 -17.22 -4.80
C PHE A 185 -8.26 -17.92 -4.24
N ARG A 186 -8.19 -19.26 -4.36
CA ARG A 186 -7.00 -20.03 -3.92
C ARG A 186 -5.75 -19.72 -4.76
N HIS A 187 -5.92 -19.30 -6.00
CA HIS A 187 -4.83 -19.07 -6.96
C HIS A 187 -4.59 -17.58 -7.21
N ASP A 188 -4.94 -16.75 -6.22
CA ASP A 188 -4.53 -15.34 -6.19
C ASP A 188 -5.20 -14.44 -7.23
N ILE A 189 -6.52 -14.62 -7.43
CA ILE A 189 -7.30 -13.73 -8.32
C ILE A 189 -7.14 -12.25 -7.92
N LEU A 190 -7.05 -11.96 -6.62
CA LEU A 190 -6.87 -10.60 -6.14
C LEU A 190 -5.51 -10.04 -6.55
N GLY A 191 -4.44 -10.82 -6.46
CA GLY A 191 -3.11 -10.41 -6.93
C GLY A 191 -3.13 -10.08 -8.43
N ILE A 192 -3.83 -10.88 -9.24
CA ILE A 192 -3.98 -10.63 -10.68
C ILE A 192 -4.75 -9.31 -10.92
N MET A 193 -5.85 -9.08 -10.19
CA MET A 193 -6.64 -7.85 -10.32
C MET A 193 -5.90 -6.60 -9.87
N LEU A 194 -4.98 -6.74 -8.93
CA LEU A 194 -4.13 -5.66 -8.42
C LEU A 194 -2.85 -5.49 -9.26
N GLU A 195 -2.58 -6.38 -10.21
CA GLU A 195 -1.40 -6.24 -11.06
C GLU A 195 -1.56 -5.02 -11.98
N SER A 196 -0.53 -4.21 -12.04
CA SER A 196 -0.57 -2.87 -12.62
C SER A 196 0.54 -2.60 -13.64
N SER A 197 1.05 -3.65 -14.30
CA SER A 197 2.11 -3.52 -15.30
C SER A 197 1.72 -2.55 -16.42
N MET A 198 0.50 -2.62 -16.92
CA MET A 198 0.00 -1.72 -17.95
C MET A 198 -0.01 -0.24 -17.50
N PHE A 199 -0.37 0.03 -16.24
CA PHE A 199 -0.33 1.40 -15.70
C PHE A 199 1.09 1.93 -15.55
N ASP A 200 2.06 1.04 -15.36
CA ASP A 200 3.47 1.37 -15.31
C ASP A 200 3.98 1.78 -16.69
N GLU A 201 3.68 0.99 -17.71
CA GLU A 201 3.99 1.31 -19.12
C GLU A 201 3.39 2.66 -19.54
N ILE A 202 2.09 2.89 -19.27
CA ILE A 202 1.41 4.16 -19.58
C ILE A 202 2.06 5.33 -18.83
N ALA A 203 2.47 5.14 -17.58
CA ALA A 203 3.15 6.18 -16.81
C ALA A 203 4.52 6.53 -17.42
N GLY A 204 5.29 5.52 -17.84
CA GLY A 204 6.55 5.69 -18.54
C GLY A 204 6.38 6.43 -19.88
N ASP A 205 5.42 6.00 -20.69
CA ASP A 205 5.14 6.65 -21.98
C ASP A 205 4.71 8.11 -21.82
N LEU A 206 3.92 8.41 -20.79
CA LEU A 206 3.39 9.77 -20.55
C LEU A 206 4.45 10.73 -19.98
N MET A 207 5.30 10.25 -19.11
CA MET A 207 6.24 11.09 -18.34
C MET A 207 7.69 10.99 -18.83
N GLY A 208 8.03 9.95 -19.61
CA GLY A 208 9.36 9.77 -20.17
C GLY A 208 10.44 9.77 -19.09
N GLU A 209 11.47 10.59 -19.27
CA GLU A 209 12.61 10.73 -18.35
C GLU A 209 12.21 11.29 -16.97
N ASN A 210 11.00 11.80 -16.82
CA ASN A 210 10.47 12.29 -15.55
C ASN A 210 9.77 11.17 -14.73
N TYR A 211 9.88 9.91 -15.13
CA TYR A 211 9.34 8.76 -14.42
C TYR A 211 10.43 7.72 -14.14
N LEU A 212 10.63 7.40 -12.88
CA LEU A 212 11.46 6.28 -12.47
C LEU A 212 10.65 5.31 -11.61
N ARG A 213 10.62 4.03 -12.01
CA ARG A 213 9.95 2.95 -11.28
C ARG A 213 10.95 1.95 -10.75
N VAL A 214 11.02 1.82 -9.44
CA VAL A 214 11.73 0.74 -8.76
C VAL A 214 10.75 -0.38 -8.47
N ASN A 215 10.83 -1.48 -9.21
CA ASN A 215 9.99 -2.65 -9.02
C ASN A 215 10.56 -3.86 -9.78
N SER A 216 10.88 -4.93 -9.10
CA SER A 216 11.49 -6.12 -9.66
C SER A 216 10.75 -7.40 -9.21
N PRO A 217 11.01 -8.57 -9.80
CA PRO A 217 10.38 -9.81 -9.36
C PRO A 217 10.65 -10.12 -7.89
N THR A 218 9.62 -10.60 -7.18
CA THR A 218 9.69 -10.94 -5.74
C THR A 218 10.59 -12.14 -5.40
N GLY A 219 11.09 -12.86 -6.41
CA GLY A 219 12.01 -13.97 -6.19
C GLY A 219 11.45 -15.07 -5.28
N LEU A 220 12.11 -15.29 -4.14
CA LEU A 220 11.74 -16.31 -3.16
C LEU A 220 10.80 -15.79 -2.07
N VAL A 221 10.42 -14.52 -2.08
CA VAL A 221 9.46 -13.96 -1.13
C VAL A 221 8.11 -14.68 -1.26
N ASN A 222 7.48 -14.98 -0.13
CA ASN A 222 6.18 -15.65 -0.15
C ASN A 222 5.11 -14.68 -0.68
N ARG A 223 4.25 -15.17 -1.58
CA ARG A 223 3.11 -14.42 -2.12
C ARG A 223 2.04 -14.05 -1.09
N ARG A 224 2.00 -14.76 0.05
CA ARG A 224 1.05 -14.45 1.12
C ARG A 224 1.45 -13.14 1.78
N MET A 225 0.61 -12.13 1.65
CA MET A 225 0.84 -10.79 2.24
C MET A 225 1.01 -10.81 3.76
N ASP A 226 0.62 -11.88 4.42
CA ASP A 226 0.63 -12.05 5.86
C ASP A 226 1.59 -13.12 6.37
N ASP A 227 2.60 -13.46 5.60
CA ASP A 227 3.67 -14.36 6.06
C ASP A 227 4.77 -13.55 6.77
N THR A 228 4.67 -13.52 8.09
CA THR A 228 5.63 -12.87 8.99
C THR A 228 6.67 -13.84 9.56
N SER A 229 6.87 -15.00 8.93
CA SER A 229 7.94 -15.94 9.33
C SER A 229 9.32 -15.31 9.16
N ASP A 230 10.28 -15.67 10.04
CA ASP A 230 11.64 -15.16 9.97
C ASP A 230 12.27 -15.37 8.60
N VAL A 231 12.02 -16.54 8.00
CA VAL A 231 12.51 -16.88 6.66
C VAL A 231 11.96 -15.93 5.60
N ASN A 232 10.68 -15.55 5.70
CA ASN A 232 10.09 -14.65 4.72
C ASN A 232 10.50 -13.19 4.94
N LEU A 233 10.61 -12.75 6.19
CA LEU A 233 11.11 -11.41 6.52
C LEU A 233 12.56 -11.22 6.05
N GLU A 234 13.42 -12.23 6.25
CA GLU A 234 14.78 -12.22 5.72
C GLU A 234 14.81 -12.14 4.18
N ARG A 235 13.94 -12.88 3.48
CA ARG A 235 13.82 -12.80 2.02
C ARG A 235 13.38 -11.42 1.55
N ILE A 236 12.49 -10.76 2.27
CA ILE A 236 12.06 -9.38 1.97
C ILE A 236 13.22 -8.41 2.15
N HIS A 237 13.98 -8.56 3.23
CA HIS A 237 15.16 -7.75 3.50
C HIS A 237 16.22 -7.92 2.38
N LEU A 238 16.56 -9.16 2.03
CA LEU A 238 17.50 -9.45 0.94
C LEU A 238 17.00 -8.89 -0.41
N MET A 239 15.71 -9.03 -0.71
CA MET A 239 15.12 -8.44 -1.90
C MET A 239 15.30 -6.91 -1.92
N GLY A 240 15.13 -6.23 -0.80
CA GLY A 240 15.37 -4.79 -0.69
C GLY A 240 16.85 -4.42 -0.97
N MET A 241 17.78 -5.21 -0.46
CA MET A 241 19.22 -5.02 -0.74
C MET A 241 19.56 -5.26 -2.21
N GLU A 242 18.99 -6.29 -2.83
CA GLU A 242 19.14 -6.58 -4.26
C GLU A 242 18.59 -5.42 -5.11
N TRP A 243 17.43 -4.90 -4.78
CA TRP A 243 16.85 -3.75 -5.49
C TRP A 243 17.68 -2.48 -5.33
N TRP A 244 18.26 -2.25 -4.15
CA TRP A 244 19.19 -1.14 -3.97
C TRP A 244 20.43 -1.29 -4.83
N SER A 245 20.96 -2.51 -4.94
CA SER A 245 22.10 -2.79 -5.83
C SER A 245 21.76 -2.60 -7.31
N GLU A 246 20.52 -2.91 -7.70
CA GLU A 246 20.03 -2.79 -9.09
C GLU A 246 19.69 -1.34 -9.46
N PHE A 247 18.95 -0.63 -8.61
CA PHE A 247 18.35 0.68 -8.92
C PHE A 247 18.97 1.86 -8.15
N GLY A 248 19.85 1.62 -7.19
CA GLY A 248 20.31 2.65 -6.24
C GLY A 248 21.01 3.81 -6.91
N GLN A 249 21.91 3.54 -7.87
CA GLN A 249 22.61 4.59 -8.60
C GLN A 249 21.64 5.43 -9.45
N GLU A 250 20.79 4.78 -10.24
CA GLU A 250 19.79 5.46 -11.06
C GLU A 250 18.83 6.28 -10.20
N THR A 251 18.43 5.74 -9.04
CA THR A 251 17.57 6.46 -8.07
C THR A 251 18.28 7.71 -7.55
N ALA A 252 19.54 7.63 -7.16
CA ALA A 252 20.29 8.77 -6.66
C ALA A 252 20.44 9.87 -7.74
N GLU A 253 20.75 9.49 -8.96
CA GLU A 253 20.83 10.39 -10.11
C GLU A 253 19.47 11.04 -10.41
N PHE A 254 18.40 10.26 -10.42
CA PHE A 254 17.04 10.75 -10.66
C PHE A 254 16.57 11.77 -9.63
N LEU A 255 16.87 11.51 -8.36
CA LEU A 255 16.50 12.38 -7.23
C LEU A 255 17.48 13.55 -7.00
N ASN A 256 18.63 13.59 -7.68
CA ASN A 256 19.73 14.54 -7.48
C ASN A 256 20.29 14.53 -6.04
N VAL A 257 20.52 13.37 -5.45
CA VAL A 257 21.07 13.16 -4.11
C VAL A 257 22.34 12.32 -4.15
#